data_a9cc6e42012f2a183a5f44bd9d1ddcc8
#
_entry.id   a9cc6e42012f2a183a5f44bd9d1ddcc8
#
_cell.length_a   1.000
_cell.length_b   1.000
_cell.length_c   1.000
_cell.angle_alpha   90.00
_cell.angle_beta   90.00
_cell.angle_gamma   90.00
#
_symmetry.space_group_name_H-M   'P 1'
#
loop_
_entity.id
_entity.type
_entity.pdbx_description
1 polymer ?
#
loop_
_entity_poly.entity_id
_entity_poly.type
_entity_poly.pdbx_seq_one_letter_code
_entity_poly.pdbx_strand_id
1 'polypeptide(L)'
;MNDRRSSVFEWLLGDWTLAREISGYATATGVARVFLIDAQTARYEEAVRISLAQGETLSGTQCYLFRREPEAPAKMRILFCSTAELFQSLAFQERGGIWQASARFVCGADQYDSEYILDLQSWQVRHAVRGPRKDYRIETVYRRATGAG
;
A
#
# COMPACT_ATOMS: atom_id res chain seq x y z
N MET A 1 17.66 7.81 -11.03
CA MET A 1 16.80 8.69 -11.65
C MET A 1 15.40 8.61 -11.07
N ASN A 2 14.81 9.66 -10.89
CA ASN A 2 13.59 9.69 -10.12
C ASN A 2 12.35 9.78 -11.01
N ASP A 3 11.73 8.64 -11.22
CA ASP A 3 10.54 8.60 -12.07
C ASP A 3 9.32 9.21 -11.43
N ARG A 4 9.37 9.51 -10.15
CA ARG A 4 8.25 10.17 -9.48
C ARG A 4 8.00 11.57 -10.02
N ARG A 5 8.92 12.10 -10.83
CA ARG A 5 8.66 13.36 -11.51
C ARG A 5 7.46 13.25 -12.45
N SER A 6 7.20 12.08 -12.99
CA SER A 6 6.02 11.88 -13.83
C SER A 6 4.77 11.81 -12.97
N SER A 7 4.75 10.91 -12.00
CA SER A 7 3.68 10.84 -11.01
C SER A 7 4.02 9.74 -9.99
N VAL A 8 3.44 9.87 -8.81
CA VAL A 8 3.50 8.82 -7.80
C VAL A 8 2.85 7.57 -8.34
N PHE A 9 1.72 7.74 -9.03
CA PHE A 9 0.99 6.63 -9.61
C PHE A 9 1.88 5.80 -10.55
N GLU A 10 2.57 6.45 -11.47
CA GLU A 10 3.42 5.73 -12.41
C GLU A 10 4.62 5.08 -11.71
N TRP A 11 5.17 5.75 -10.70
CA TRP A 11 6.30 5.19 -9.98
C TRP A 11 5.95 3.88 -9.29
N LEU A 12 4.71 3.72 -8.84
CA LEU A 12 4.28 2.52 -8.14
C LEU A 12 4.05 1.33 -9.06
N LEU A 13 3.92 1.54 -10.37
CA LEU A 13 3.69 0.45 -11.31
C LEU A 13 4.86 -0.52 -11.31
N GLY A 14 4.54 -1.81 -11.38
CA GLY A 14 5.55 -2.86 -11.47
C GLY A 14 5.36 -3.95 -10.45
N ASP A 15 6.41 -4.73 -10.27
CA ASP A 15 6.40 -5.89 -9.39
C ASP A 15 7.20 -5.59 -8.13
N TRP A 16 6.67 -6.04 -6.99
CA TRP A 16 7.23 -5.76 -5.67
C TRP A 16 7.28 -7.03 -4.86
N THR A 17 8.29 -7.15 -4.01
CA THR A 17 8.26 -8.10 -2.90
C THR A 17 7.85 -7.33 -1.66
N LEU A 18 7.20 -8.00 -0.73
CA LEU A 18 6.76 -7.35 0.49
C LEU A 18 7.02 -8.17 1.72
N ALA A 19 7.23 -7.46 2.82
CA ALA A 19 7.32 -8.04 4.16
C ALA A 19 6.40 -7.21 5.06
N ARG A 20 5.56 -7.88 5.82
CA ARG A 20 4.54 -7.24 6.64
C ARG A 20 4.61 -7.73 8.07
N GLU A 21 4.36 -6.83 8.99
CA GLU A 21 4.27 -7.16 10.39
C GLU A 21 2.95 -6.65 10.94
N ILE A 22 2.21 -7.52 11.61
CA ILE A 22 0.98 -7.16 12.30
C ILE A 22 1.29 -7.32 13.77
N SER A 23 1.34 -6.21 14.50
CA SER A 23 1.88 -6.18 15.86
C SER A 23 1.21 -7.20 16.77
N GLY A 24 2.03 -8.09 17.32
CA GLY A 24 1.56 -9.09 18.28
C GLY A 24 0.80 -10.27 17.69
N TYR A 25 0.56 -10.30 16.37
CA TYR A 25 -0.27 -11.35 15.78
C TYR A 25 0.44 -12.18 14.72
N ALA A 26 1.12 -11.53 13.78
CA ALA A 26 1.57 -12.24 12.60
C ALA A 26 2.64 -11.48 11.84
N THR A 27 3.35 -12.22 10.99
CA THR A 27 4.19 -11.63 9.95
C THR A 27 3.72 -12.21 8.62
N ALA A 28 4.04 -11.53 7.53
CA ALA A 28 3.69 -12.02 6.21
C ALA A 28 4.77 -11.63 5.22
N THR A 29 4.98 -12.49 4.23
CA THR A 29 5.86 -12.19 3.10
C THR A 29 5.15 -12.57 1.82
N GLY A 30 5.50 -11.92 0.74
CA GLY A 30 4.88 -12.24 -0.53
C GLY A 30 5.27 -11.29 -1.63
N VAL A 31 4.41 -11.24 -2.63
CA VAL A 31 4.62 -10.43 -3.82
C VAL A 31 3.39 -9.58 -4.08
N ALA A 32 3.62 -8.43 -4.72
CA ALA A 32 2.54 -7.56 -5.15
C ALA A 32 2.82 -7.09 -6.56
N ARG A 33 1.78 -6.86 -7.31
CA ARG A 33 1.86 -6.34 -8.68
C ARG A 33 0.95 -5.13 -8.78
N VAL A 34 1.46 -4.08 -9.44
CA VAL A 34 0.66 -2.91 -9.73
C VAL A 34 0.69 -2.72 -11.23
N PHE A 35 -0.44 -2.85 -11.89
CA PHE A 35 -0.50 -2.83 -13.35
C PHE A 35 -1.71 -2.05 -13.84
N LEU A 36 -1.54 -1.40 -14.99
CA LEU A 36 -2.61 -0.57 -15.57
C LEU A 36 -3.77 -1.43 -16.04
N ILE A 37 -4.99 -1.01 -15.73
CA ILE A 37 -6.19 -1.57 -16.33
C ILE A 37 -6.85 -0.57 -17.27
N ASP A 38 -6.55 0.72 -17.10
CA ASP A 38 -6.87 1.75 -18.09
C ASP A 38 -5.93 2.93 -17.84
N ALA A 39 -6.08 4.01 -18.58
CA ALA A 39 -5.15 5.13 -18.51
C ALA A 39 -5.13 5.82 -17.14
N GLN A 40 -6.18 5.67 -16.36
CA GLN A 40 -6.32 6.38 -15.08
C GLN A 40 -6.29 5.45 -13.88
N THR A 41 -6.28 4.14 -14.10
CA THR A 41 -6.48 3.18 -13.02
C THR A 41 -5.47 2.05 -13.12
N ALA A 42 -4.84 1.73 -12.00
CA ALA A 42 -4.00 0.54 -11.87
C ALA A 42 -4.63 -0.39 -10.84
N ARG A 43 -4.39 -1.67 -11.04
CA ARG A 43 -4.82 -2.67 -10.08
C ARG A 43 -3.63 -3.10 -9.25
N TYR A 44 -3.80 -3.14 -7.94
CA TYR A 44 -2.84 -3.67 -6.99
C TYR A 44 -3.33 -5.04 -6.57
N GLU A 45 -2.49 -6.05 -6.72
CA GLU A 45 -2.79 -7.41 -6.28
C GLU A 45 -1.63 -7.93 -5.47
N GLU A 46 -1.90 -8.54 -4.34
CA GLU A 46 -0.85 -9.19 -3.57
C GLU A 46 -1.23 -10.62 -3.24
N ALA A 47 -0.21 -11.45 -3.09
CA ALA A 47 -0.34 -12.81 -2.59
C ALA A 47 0.72 -12.97 -1.51
N VAL A 48 0.29 -13.36 -0.31
CA VAL A 48 1.18 -13.43 0.85
C VAL A 48 1.02 -14.76 1.57
N ARG A 49 2.08 -15.11 2.29
CA ARG A 49 2.10 -16.20 3.23
C ARG A 49 2.18 -15.60 4.62
N ILE A 50 1.23 -15.92 5.44
CA ILE A 50 1.06 -15.31 6.76
C ILE A 50 1.47 -16.33 7.82
N SER A 51 2.40 -15.93 8.70
CA SER A 51 2.83 -16.77 9.83
C SER A 51 2.24 -16.18 11.10
N LEU A 52 1.35 -16.92 11.72
CA LEU A 52 0.74 -16.48 12.96
C LEU A 52 1.69 -16.71 14.14
N ALA A 53 1.58 -15.87 15.15
CA ALA A 53 2.46 -15.95 16.32
C ALA A 53 2.38 -17.33 17.00
N GLN A 54 1.22 -17.97 16.92
CA GLN A 54 1.03 -19.28 17.51
C GLN A 54 1.52 -20.43 16.64
N GLY A 55 2.07 -20.15 15.46
CA GLY A 55 2.73 -21.16 14.65
C GLY A 55 2.01 -21.59 13.37
N GLU A 56 0.76 -21.24 13.20
CA GLU A 56 0.04 -21.56 11.99
C GLU A 56 0.48 -20.72 10.81
N THR A 57 0.38 -21.27 9.61
CA THR A 57 0.68 -20.55 8.37
C THR A 57 -0.57 -20.53 7.50
N LEU A 58 -0.88 -19.38 6.98
CA LEU A 58 -2.04 -19.15 6.11
C LEU A 58 -1.58 -18.49 4.83
N SER A 59 -2.38 -18.61 3.78
CA SER A 59 -2.19 -17.85 2.55
C SER A 59 -3.27 -16.81 2.45
N GLY A 60 -2.90 -15.63 1.93
CA GLY A 60 -3.86 -14.55 1.77
C GLY A 60 -3.63 -13.79 0.48
N THR A 61 -4.70 -13.18 0.00
CA THR A 61 -4.63 -12.29 -1.15
C THR A 61 -5.35 -10.99 -0.84
N GLN A 62 -4.97 -9.92 -1.54
CA GLN A 62 -5.58 -8.63 -1.35
C GLN A 62 -5.55 -7.87 -2.66
N CYS A 63 -6.51 -7.01 -2.86
CA CYS A 63 -6.66 -6.25 -4.08
C CYS A 63 -7.13 -4.84 -3.77
N TYR A 64 -6.54 -3.86 -4.47
CA TYR A 64 -7.00 -2.48 -4.44
C TYR A 64 -6.93 -1.91 -5.84
N LEU A 65 -7.64 -0.80 -6.06
CA LEU A 65 -7.50 0.00 -7.27
C LEU A 65 -6.80 1.29 -6.90
N PHE A 66 -5.78 1.64 -7.68
CA PHE A 66 -5.08 2.92 -7.55
C PHE A 66 -5.57 3.80 -8.68
N ARG A 67 -6.06 5.00 -8.36
CA ARG A 67 -6.56 5.93 -9.37
C ARG A 67 -5.73 7.19 -9.36
N ARG A 68 -5.21 7.55 -10.52
CA ARG A 68 -4.36 8.73 -10.63
C ARG A 68 -5.21 9.99 -10.72
N GLU A 69 -4.58 11.11 -10.34
CA GLU A 69 -5.15 12.44 -10.56
C GLU A 69 -4.38 13.05 -11.73
N PRO A 70 -4.98 13.16 -12.92
CA PRO A 70 -4.21 13.54 -14.12
C PRO A 70 -3.47 14.87 -14.00
N GLU A 71 -4.03 15.81 -13.25
CA GLU A 71 -3.44 17.13 -13.13
C GLU A 71 -2.70 17.34 -11.82
N ALA A 72 -2.52 16.30 -11.04
CA ALA A 72 -1.84 16.38 -9.76
C ALA A 72 -0.96 15.14 -9.58
N PRO A 73 0.26 15.17 -10.12
CA PRO A 73 1.12 13.96 -10.11
C PRO A 73 1.51 13.49 -8.71
N ALA A 74 1.36 14.32 -7.69
CA ALA A 74 1.64 13.92 -6.31
C ALA A 74 0.41 13.38 -5.59
N LYS A 75 -0.71 13.21 -6.29
CA LYS A 75 -1.94 12.74 -5.67
C LYS A 75 -2.40 11.43 -6.28
N MET A 76 -3.04 10.62 -5.44
CA MET A 76 -3.57 9.33 -5.87
C MET A 76 -4.68 8.92 -4.92
N ARG A 77 -5.66 8.18 -5.43
CA ARG A 77 -6.72 7.60 -4.60
C ARG A 77 -6.60 6.09 -4.61
N ILE A 78 -6.90 5.48 -3.47
CA ILE A 78 -6.95 4.04 -3.33
C ILE A 78 -8.40 3.66 -3.09
N LEU A 79 -8.91 2.75 -3.91
CA LEU A 79 -10.29 2.31 -3.86
C LEU A 79 -10.33 0.82 -3.53
N PHE A 80 -11.43 0.38 -2.92
CA PHE A 80 -11.65 -1.05 -2.71
C PHE A 80 -11.98 -1.70 -4.05
N CYS A 81 -11.40 -2.89 -4.30
CA CYS A 81 -11.63 -3.60 -5.55
C CYS A 81 -13.09 -4.00 -5.74
N SER A 82 -13.72 -4.45 -4.66
CA SER A 82 -15.06 -5.05 -4.78
C SER A 82 -16.16 -4.02 -5.03
N THR A 83 -16.00 -2.81 -4.50
CA THR A 83 -17.06 -1.79 -4.57
C THR A 83 -16.64 -0.55 -5.33
N ALA A 84 -15.34 -0.37 -5.57
CA ALA A 84 -14.77 0.86 -6.10
C ALA A 84 -15.01 2.06 -5.19
N GLU A 85 -15.35 1.82 -3.93
CA GLU A 85 -15.50 2.89 -2.96
C GLU A 85 -14.13 3.36 -2.48
N LEU A 86 -14.07 4.62 -2.10
CA LEU A 86 -12.82 5.22 -1.66
C LEU A 86 -12.37 4.62 -0.34
N PHE A 87 -11.12 4.15 -0.30
CA PHE A 87 -10.46 3.79 0.93
C PHE A 87 -9.62 4.97 1.43
N GLN A 88 -8.75 5.51 0.59
CA GLN A 88 -7.86 6.60 1.00
C GLN A 88 -7.54 7.53 -0.15
N SER A 89 -7.45 8.83 0.16
CA SER A 89 -6.94 9.85 -0.76
C SER A 89 -5.57 10.27 -0.27
N LEU A 90 -4.59 10.23 -1.15
CA LEU A 90 -3.21 10.51 -0.80
C LEU A 90 -2.73 11.74 -1.54
N ALA A 91 -2.16 12.68 -0.79
CA ALA A 91 -1.47 13.84 -1.35
C ALA A 91 -0.05 13.79 -0.81
N PHE A 92 0.87 13.42 -1.67
CA PHE A 92 2.25 13.22 -1.27
C PHE A 92 3.00 14.54 -1.23
N GLN A 93 3.87 14.68 -0.22
CA GLN A 93 4.80 15.79 -0.11
C GLN A 93 6.21 15.24 -0.14
N GLU A 94 7.09 15.92 -0.83
CA GLU A 94 8.46 15.48 -1.00
C GLU A 94 9.38 16.25 -0.07
N ARG A 95 10.28 15.54 0.59
CA ARG A 95 11.33 16.10 1.43
C ARG A 95 12.58 15.27 1.27
N GLY A 96 13.64 15.89 0.73
CA GLY A 96 14.92 15.21 0.62
C GLY A 96 14.87 13.93 -0.19
N GLY A 97 14.02 13.87 -1.20
CA GLY A 97 13.89 12.71 -2.05
C GLY A 97 12.90 11.67 -1.55
N ILE A 98 12.30 11.91 -0.38
CA ILE A 98 11.32 11.00 0.18
C ILE A 98 9.94 11.61 0.04
N TRP A 99 9.01 10.82 -0.45
CA TRP A 99 7.62 11.24 -0.63
C TRP A 99 6.77 10.61 0.45
N GLN A 100 5.92 11.42 1.08
CA GLN A 100 5.15 10.97 2.22
C GLN A 100 3.71 11.49 2.14
N ALA A 101 2.76 10.64 2.49
CA ALA A 101 1.34 11.00 2.55
C ALA A 101 0.70 10.31 3.75
N SER A 102 -0.31 10.96 4.31
CA SER A 102 -1.10 10.39 5.40
C SER A 102 -2.56 10.42 5.02
N ALA A 103 -3.32 9.47 5.52
CA ALA A 103 -4.75 9.41 5.26
C ALA A 103 -5.45 8.72 6.43
N ARG A 104 -6.75 9.02 6.58
CA ARG A 104 -7.58 8.41 7.60
C ARG A 104 -8.82 7.82 6.95
N PHE A 105 -9.18 6.62 7.38
CA PHE A 105 -10.42 5.97 6.98
C PHE A 105 -11.18 5.58 8.23
N VAL A 106 -12.46 5.89 8.25
CA VAL A 106 -13.32 5.53 9.39
C VAL A 106 -14.40 4.60 8.87
N CYS A 107 -14.56 3.46 9.55
CA CYS A 107 -15.55 2.47 9.21
C CYS A 107 -16.30 2.12 10.50
N GLY A 108 -17.48 2.72 10.69
CA GLY A 108 -18.22 2.55 11.93
C GLY A 108 -17.45 3.12 13.11
N ALA A 109 -17.15 2.28 14.09
CA ALA A 109 -16.38 2.67 15.27
C ALA A 109 -14.88 2.44 15.09
N ASP A 110 -14.45 1.92 13.96
CA ASP A 110 -13.03 1.62 13.68
C ASP A 110 -12.40 2.75 12.89
N GLN A 111 -11.15 3.06 13.24
CA GLN A 111 -10.41 4.13 12.59
C GLN A 111 -9.07 3.57 12.11
N TYR A 112 -8.75 3.88 10.86
CA TYR A 112 -7.49 3.49 10.23
C TYR A 112 -6.71 4.77 9.94
N ASP A 113 -5.59 4.96 10.61
CA ASP A 113 -4.67 6.05 10.32
C ASP A 113 -3.51 5.46 9.56
N SER A 114 -3.25 5.98 8.37
CA SER A 114 -2.29 5.39 7.46
C SER A 114 -1.23 6.38 7.03
N GLU A 115 -0.02 5.88 6.85
CA GLU A 115 1.11 6.66 6.39
C GLU A 115 1.81 5.90 5.28
N TYR A 116 2.08 6.60 4.19
CA TYR A 116 2.74 6.04 3.00
C TYR A 116 4.05 6.78 2.79
N ILE A 117 5.14 6.04 2.67
CA ILE A 117 6.47 6.62 2.51
C ILE A 117 7.13 5.98 1.30
N LEU A 118 7.48 6.79 0.30
CA LEU A 118 8.13 6.33 -0.91
C LEU A 118 9.56 6.83 -0.92
N ASP A 119 10.49 5.91 -1.00
CA ASP A 119 11.92 6.19 -1.09
C ASP A 119 12.40 5.89 -2.51
N LEU A 120 13.70 5.77 -2.72
CA LEU A 120 14.26 5.63 -4.06
C LEU A 120 13.86 4.31 -4.74
N GLN A 121 13.85 3.21 -3.99
CA GLN A 121 13.57 1.90 -4.57
C GLN A 121 12.63 1.07 -3.71
N SER A 122 12.04 1.70 -2.71
CA SER A 122 11.17 0.97 -1.79
C SER A 122 10.07 1.90 -1.35
N TRP A 123 9.00 1.31 -0.85
CA TRP A 123 7.97 2.10 -0.19
C TRP A 123 7.43 1.31 0.98
N GLN A 124 6.81 2.00 1.91
CA GLN A 124 6.23 1.35 3.06
C GLN A 124 4.90 1.98 3.41
N VAL A 125 4.08 1.18 4.04
CA VAL A 125 2.76 1.60 4.50
C VAL A 125 2.64 1.20 5.95
N ARG A 126 2.18 2.15 6.76
CA ARG A 126 1.87 1.90 8.16
C ARG A 126 0.41 2.20 8.40
N HIS A 127 -0.29 1.26 9.00
CA HIS A 127 -1.67 1.46 9.42
C HIS A 127 -1.73 1.33 10.93
N ALA A 128 -2.32 2.31 11.61
CA ALA A 128 -2.70 2.19 13.01
C ALA A 128 -4.21 2.00 13.02
N VAL A 129 -4.65 0.86 13.52
CA VAL A 129 -6.06 0.48 13.52
C VAL A 129 -6.57 0.54 14.94
N ARG A 130 -7.60 1.33 15.17
CA ARG A 130 -8.20 1.53 16.49
C ARG A 130 -9.70 1.40 16.42
N GLY A 131 -10.26 0.78 17.44
CA GLY A 131 -11.70 0.64 17.58
C GLY A 131 -12.01 -0.02 18.91
N PRO A 132 -13.29 -0.24 19.23
CA PRO A 132 -13.65 -0.86 20.50
C PRO A 132 -13.02 -2.22 20.71
N ARG A 133 -12.72 -2.95 19.62
CA ARG A 133 -12.16 -4.27 19.69
C ARG A 133 -10.86 -4.39 18.89
N LYS A 134 -10.32 -3.26 18.42
CA LYS A 134 -9.14 -3.25 17.57
C LYS A 134 -8.15 -2.25 18.12
N ASP A 135 -6.90 -2.70 18.24
CA ASP A 135 -5.80 -1.83 18.63
C ASP A 135 -4.53 -2.51 18.17
N TYR A 136 -4.19 -2.32 16.88
CA TYR A 136 -3.01 -2.94 16.34
C TYR A 136 -2.43 -2.11 15.22
N ARG A 137 -1.21 -2.45 14.83
CA ARG A 137 -0.50 -1.77 13.76
C ARG A 137 -0.12 -2.79 12.70
N ILE A 138 -0.15 -2.32 11.46
CA ILE A 138 0.28 -3.10 10.32
C ILE A 138 1.37 -2.30 9.63
N GLU A 139 2.54 -2.89 9.46
CA GLU A 139 3.64 -2.23 8.75
C GLU A 139 4.08 -3.12 7.61
N THR A 140 4.13 -2.56 6.40
CA THR A 140 4.52 -3.28 5.20
C THR A 140 5.64 -2.53 4.51
N VAL A 141 6.69 -3.25 4.16
CA VAL A 141 7.80 -2.70 3.37
C VAL A 141 7.79 -3.41 2.02
N TYR A 142 7.83 -2.60 0.97
CA TYR A 142 7.84 -3.10 -0.41
C TYR A 142 9.19 -2.76 -1.05
N ARG A 143 9.76 -3.72 -1.75
CA ARG A 143 10.99 -3.51 -2.52
C ARG A 143 10.75 -3.96 -3.93
N ARG A 144 11.41 -3.29 -4.91
CA ARG A 144 11.31 -3.73 -6.29
C ARG A 144 11.71 -5.18 -6.38
N ALA A 145 10.89 -5.97 -7.03
CA ALA A 145 11.26 -7.34 -7.30
C ALA A 145 12.45 -7.32 -8.25
N THR A 146 13.52 -8.00 -7.84
CA THR A 146 14.68 -8.12 -8.70
C THR A 146 14.41 -9.24 -9.68
N GLY A 147 13.39 -9.10 -10.43
CA GLY A 147 13.05 -10.18 -11.32
C GLY A 147 14.29 -10.68 -12.01
N ALA A 148 14.24 -11.87 -12.43
CA ALA A 148 15.35 -12.51 -13.06
C ALA A 148 15.76 -11.75 -14.31
N GLY A 149 15.41 -10.73 -14.39
CA GLY A 149 15.89 -9.90 -15.48
C GLY A 149 16.49 -9.22 -15.51
#